data_088e744c89747ad542edc2ad2769886c
#
_entry.id   088e744c89747ad542edc2ad2769886c
#
_cell.length_a   1.000
_cell.length_b   1.000
_cell.length_c   1.000
_cell.angle_alpha   90.00
_cell.angle_beta   90.00
_cell.angle_gamma   90.00
#
_symmetry.space_group_name_H-M   'P 1'
#
loop_
_entity.id
_entity.type
_entity.pdbx_description
1 polymer ?
#
loop_
_entity_poly.entity_id
_entity_poly.type
_entity_poly.pdbx_seq_one_letter_code
_entity_poly.pdbx_strand_id
1 'polypeptide(L)'
;MARTRYRGSADSIPFSRLPAGALRAVLREGYTRSQLGSDVMAGLVVGMVALPLSMALAIAAGAAPEHGLYTAIVGGLVVAALGGSRTQVTGPTAAFIVVLAPIYARFGLAGLLVSGLLAGLILIAMGLLRLGKFIEFVPPPVTTGFTAGIATVIATLQLKDLLGLKVAGNPERYLERVTAFWDARGTVSPWEVLIGLGTLTALVGLPRLA
;
A
#
# COMPACT_ATOMS: atom_id res chain seq x y z
N MET A 1 -15.95 -27.52 18.29
CA MET A 1 -15.55 -26.33 17.51
C MET A 1 -16.58 -25.23 17.71
N ALA A 2 -16.39 -24.36 18.69
CA ALA A 2 -17.31 -23.27 19.01
C ALA A 2 -16.98 -22.06 18.13
N ARG A 3 -17.81 -21.81 17.12
CA ARG A 3 -17.80 -20.54 16.38
C ARG A 3 -18.29 -19.44 17.33
N THR A 4 -17.35 -18.71 17.92
CA THR A 4 -17.66 -17.47 18.61
C THR A 4 -18.22 -16.50 17.56
N ARG A 5 -19.54 -16.39 17.48
CA ARG A 5 -20.19 -15.35 16.69
C ARG A 5 -19.78 -14.01 17.32
N TYR A 6 -18.93 -13.31 16.64
CA TYR A 6 -18.68 -11.89 16.89
C TYR A 6 -20.01 -11.15 16.61
N ARG A 7 -20.81 -11.02 17.65
CA ARG A 7 -22.04 -10.23 17.64
C ARG A 7 -21.59 -8.78 17.79
N GLY A 8 -21.12 -8.20 16.68
CA GLY A 8 -20.94 -6.77 16.60
C GLY A 8 -22.31 -6.13 16.82
N SER A 9 -22.53 -5.58 17.98
CA SER A 9 -23.65 -4.67 18.20
C SER A 9 -23.49 -3.52 17.20
N ALA A 10 -24.38 -3.51 16.22
CA ALA A 10 -24.48 -2.44 15.23
C ALA A 10 -24.99 -1.13 15.86
N ASP A 11 -25.09 -1.08 17.19
CA ASP A 11 -25.52 0.08 17.93
C ASP A 11 -24.32 0.95 18.27
N SER A 12 -24.23 1.98 17.45
CA SER A 12 -23.77 3.30 17.83
C SER A 12 -22.41 3.38 18.49
N ILE A 13 -21.43 3.78 17.75
CA ILE A 13 -20.50 4.65 18.44
C ILE A 13 -20.16 5.81 17.51
N PRO A 14 -20.48 7.05 17.90
CA PRO A 14 -19.91 8.24 17.27
C PRO A 14 -18.39 8.37 17.50
N PHE A 15 -17.73 7.30 17.93
CA PHE A 15 -16.28 7.26 18.21
C PHE A 15 -15.42 7.32 16.96
N SER A 16 -15.94 6.96 15.79
CA SER A 16 -15.24 7.16 14.50
C SER A 16 -15.03 8.64 14.16
N ARG A 17 -15.57 9.56 14.98
CA ARG A 17 -15.50 11.00 14.76
C ARG A 17 -14.38 11.70 15.53
N LEU A 18 -13.67 10.99 16.40
CA LEU A 18 -12.61 11.55 17.22
C LEU A 18 -11.24 10.95 16.82
N PRO A 19 -10.17 11.75 16.82
CA PRO A 19 -8.82 11.21 16.69
C PRO A 19 -8.58 10.12 17.73
N ALA A 20 -7.86 9.06 17.36
CA ALA A 20 -7.59 7.90 18.21
C ALA A 20 -8.86 7.14 18.66
N GLY A 21 -9.90 7.13 17.84
CA GLY A 21 -11.17 6.47 18.17
C GLY A 21 -11.01 4.97 18.44
N ALA A 22 -10.22 4.27 17.62
CA ALA A 22 -9.95 2.85 17.80
C ALA A 22 -9.17 2.56 19.09
N LEU A 23 -8.11 3.32 19.37
CA LEU A 23 -7.29 3.17 20.57
C LEU A 23 -8.12 3.42 21.84
N ARG A 24 -8.92 4.50 21.86
CA ARG A 24 -9.81 4.80 22.98
C ARG A 24 -10.86 3.72 23.23
N ALA A 25 -11.42 3.15 22.16
CA ALA A 25 -12.39 2.08 22.26
C ALA A 25 -11.76 0.82 22.89
N VAL A 26 -10.60 0.41 22.41
CA VAL A 26 -9.86 -0.74 22.94
C VAL A 26 -9.49 -0.56 24.41
N LEU A 27 -8.99 0.63 24.80
CA LEU A 27 -8.64 0.92 26.21
C LEU A 27 -9.85 0.92 27.14
N ARG A 28 -11.03 1.33 26.64
CA ARG A 28 -12.28 1.31 27.43
C ARG A 28 -12.89 -0.07 27.59
N GLU A 29 -12.76 -0.92 26.59
CA GLU A 29 -13.26 -2.31 26.63
C GLU A 29 -12.41 -3.22 27.51
N GLY A 30 -11.22 -2.77 27.90
CA GLY A 30 -10.23 -3.54 28.64
C GLY A 30 -9.35 -4.38 27.71
N TYR A 31 -8.05 -4.13 27.74
CA TYR A 31 -7.07 -4.81 26.90
C TYR A 31 -6.35 -5.90 27.70
N THR A 32 -6.47 -7.13 27.28
CA THR A 32 -5.91 -8.27 28.01
C THR A 32 -4.48 -8.60 27.55
N ARG A 33 -3.68 -9.22 28.44
CA ARG A 33 -2.33 -9.69 28.08
C ARG A 33 -2.33 -10.71 26.94
N SER A 34 -3.38 -11.52 26.83
CA SER A 34 -3.53 -12.47 25.72
C SER A 34 -3.74 -11.77 24.38
N GLN A 35 -4.55 -10.71 24.36
CA GLN A 35 -4.75 -9.87 23.17
C GLN A 35 -3.44 -9.18 22.76
N LEU A 36 -2.68 -8.65 23.73
CA LEU A 36 -1.37 -8.06 23.46
C LEU A 36 -0.43 -9.08 22.79
N GLY A 37 -0.37 -10.30 23.28
CA GLY A 37 0.45 -11.34 22.68
C GLY A 37 0.07 -11.65 21.23
N SER A 38 -1.23 -11.76 20.96
CA SER A 38 -1.74 -11.97 19.59
C SER A 38 -1.45 -10.79 18.67
N ASP A 39 -1.62 -9.56 19.15
CA ASP A 39 -1.38 -8.36 18.38
C ASP A 39 0.11 -8.13 18.07
N VAL A 40 1.00 -8.46 19.04
CA VAL A 40 2.45 -8.43 18.81
C VAL A 40 2.86 -9.43 17.74
N MET A 41 2.35 -10.66 17.80
CA MET A 41 2.64 -11.69 16.79
C MET A 41 2.11 -11.28 15.41
N ALA A 42 0.88 -10.76 15.34
CA ALA A 42 0.32 -10.23 14.09
C ALA A 42 1.15 -9.06 13.56
N GLY A 43 1.57 -8.15 14.43
CA GLY A 43 2.42 -7.01 14.08
C GLY A 43 3.79 -7.42 13.54
N LEU A 44 4.41 -8.46 14.12
CA LEU A 44 5.67 -9.03 13.61
C LEU A 44 5.50 -9.60 12.19
N VAL A 45 4.46 -10.38 11.96
CA VAL A 45 4.17 -10.95 10.63
C VAL A 45 3.93 -9.85 9.61
N VAL A 46 3.12 -8.85 9.95
CA VAL A 46 2.86 -7.70 9.08
C VAL A 46 4.14 -6.91 8.83
N GLY A 47 4.96 -6.68 9.86
CA GLY A 47 6.23 -5.96 9.74
C GLY A 47 7.22 -6.64 8.81
N MET A 48 7.36 -7.98 8.91
CA MET A 48 8.23 -8.76 8.01
C MET A 48 7.88 -8.58 6.53
N VAL A 49 6.61 -8.37 6.21
CA VAL A 49 6.16 -8.15 4.83
C VAL A 49 6.18 -6.66 4.46
N ALA A 50 5.74 -5.79 5.37
CA ALA A 50 5.57 -4.37 5.09
C ALA A 50 6.89 -3.62 4.91
N LEU A 51 7.95 -3.97 5.65
CA LEU A 51 9.23 -3.26 5.58
C LEU A 51 9.92 -3.46 4.21
N PRO A 52 10.15 -4.69 3.71
CA PRO A 52 10.72 -4.89 2.38
C PRO A 52 9.84 -4.31 1.27
N LEU A 53 8.52 -4.43 1.40
CA LEU A 53 7.58 -3.87 0.44
C LEU A 53 7.71 -2.35 0.36
N SER A 54 7.80 -1.68 1.50
CA SER A 54 7.93 -0.22 1.57
C SER A 54 9.24 0.27 0.94
N MET A 55 10.33 -0.46 1.15
CA MET A 55 11.63 -0.19 0.52
C MET A 55 11.55 -0.37 -1.00
N ALA A 56 10.94 -1.46 -1.46
CA ALA A 56 10.76 -1.73 -2.89
C ALA A 56 9.91 -0.64 -3.58
N LEU A 57 8.84 -0.16 -2.92
CA LEU A 57 7.99 0.91 -3.46
C LEU A 57 8.70 2.27 -3.47
N ALA A 58 9.57 2.55 -2.50
CA ALA A 58 10.42 3.75 -2.52
C ALA A 58 11.36 3.73 -3.73
N ILE A 59 12.04 2.61 -3.97
CA ILE A 59 12.92 2.41 -5.14
C ILE A 59 12.12 2.58 -6.44
N ALA A 60 10.93 1.99 -6.52
CA ALA A 60 10.08 2.10 -7.69
C ALA A 60 9.58 3.54 -7.94
N ALA A 61 9.48 4.36 -6.90
CA ALA A 61 9.20 5.79 -7.01
C ALA A 61 10.44 6.64 -7.34
N GLY A 62 11.65 6.03 -7.38
CA GLY A 62 12.92 6.69 -7.62
C GLY A 62 13.62 7.20 -6.35
N ALA A 63 13.05 6.97 -5.17
CA ALA A 63 13.60 7.39 -3.88
C ALA A 63 14.52 6.31 -3.29
N ALA A 64 15.40 6.71 -2.37
CA ALA A 64 16.22 5.75 -1.65
C ALA A 64 15.37 4.86 -0.72
N PRO A 65 15.74 3.57 -0.54
CA PRO A 65 14.91 2.59 0.19
C PRO A 65 14.65 2.99 1.66
N GLU A 66 15.57 3.70 2.30
CA GLU A 66 15.40 4.20 3.66
C GLU A 66 14.21 5.13 3.82
N HIS A 67 13.85 5.91 2.79
CA HIS A 67 12.66 6.78 2.84
C HIS A 67 11.36 5.96 2.91
N GLY A 68 11.32 4.81 2.23
CA GLY A 68 10.21 3.87 2.36
C GLY A 68 10.08 3.32 3.77
N LEU A 69 11.22 2.95 4.37
CA LEU A 69 11.29 2.44 5.74
C LEU A 69 10.79 3.47 6.76
N TYR A 70 11.30 4.72 6.69
CA TYR A 70 10.86 5.80 7.57
C TYR A 70 9.36 6.08 7.43
N THR A 71 8.87 6.10 6.19
CA THR A 71 7.43 6.31 5.94
C THR A 71 6.58 5.19 6.54
N ALA A 72 7.01 3.93 6.40
CA ALA A 72 6.27 2.79 6.96
C ALA A 72 6.23 2.84 8.49
N ILE A 73 7.36 3.13 9.14
CA ILE A 73 7.46 3.18 10.61
C ILE A 73 6.67 4.37 11.15
N VAL A 74 6.98 5.58 10.69
CA VAL A 74 6.37 6.81 11.24
C VAL A 74 4.89 6.89 10.85
N GLY A 75 4.56 6.66 9.58
CA GLY A 75 3.18 6.68 9.09
C GLY A 75 2.34 5.58 9.75
N GLY A 76 2.89 4.37 9.88
CA GLY A 76 2.24 3.25 10.56
C GLY A 76 1.92 3.57 12.02
N LEU A 77 2.88 4.11 12.77
CA LEU A 77 2.68 4.51 14.17
C LEU A 77 1.62 5.62 14.30
N VAL A 78 1.69 6.66 13.48
CA VAL A 78 0.74 7.77 13.52
C VAL A 78 -0.68 7.29 13.21
N VAL A 79 -0.86 6.46 12.17
CA VAL A 79 -2.18 5.94 11.80
C VAL A 79 -2.68 4.93 12.83
N ALA A 80 -1.85 4.08 13.40
CA ALA A 80 -2.24 3.18 14.47
C ALA A 80 -2.70 3.93 15.72
N ALA A 81 -2.02 5.04 16.07
CA ALA A 81 -2.37 5.84 17.24
C ALA A 81 -3.61 6.72 17.04
N LEU A 82 -3.75 7.35 15.87
CA LEU A 82 -4.80 8.34 15.59
C LEU A 82 -5.97 7.78 14.78
N GLY A 83 -5.84 6.59 14.23
CA GLY A 83 -6.84 5.97 13.35
C GLY A 83 -8.14 5.59 14.07
N GLY A 84 -9.17 5.40 13.27
CA GLY A 84 -10.50 5.00 13.73
C GLY A 84 -10.80 3.51 13.53
N SER A 85 -9.92 2.74 12.88
CA SER A 85 -10.08 1.31 12.64
C SER A 85 -9.12 0.49 13.49
N ARG A 86 -9.60 -0.64 14.03
CA ARG A 86 -8.81 -1.53 14.89
C ARG A 86 -7.90 -2.48 14.10
N THR A 87 -8.22 -2.73 12.85
CA THR A 87 -7.60 -3.77 12.01
C THR A 87 -7.01 -3.22 10.71
N GLN A 88 -6.82 -1.91 10.64
CA GLN A 88 -6.26 -1.27 9.43
C GLN A 88 -4.74 -1.29 9.49
N VAL A 89 -4.13 -1.80 8.43
CA VAL A 89 -2.71 -1.64 8.14
C VAL A 89 -2.57 -0.51 7.14
N THR A 90 -1.73 0.47 7.44
CA THR A 90 -1.40 1.55 6.50
C THR A 90 0.03 1.41 6.02
N GLY A 91 0.27 1.84 4.80
CA GLY A 91 1.60 1.81 4.21
C GLY A 91 1.59 2.35 2.79
N PRO A 92 2.75 2.43 2.17
CA PRO A 92 2.86 2.83 0.78
C PRO A 92 2.11 1.84 -0.12
N THR A 93 1.53 2.36 -1.20
CA THR A 93 0.81 1.54 -2.20
C THR A 93 1.41 1.73 -3.58
N ALA A 94 1.52 0.65 -4.32
CA ALA A 94 2.01 0.65 -5.70
C ALA A 94 1.17 1.55 -6.63
N ALA A 95 -0.10 1.76 -6.31
CA ALA A 95 -0.98 2.63 -7.07
C ALA A 95 -0.48 4.07 -7.18
N PHE A 96 0.19 4.57 -6.14
CA PHE A 96 0.71 5.94 -6.14
C PHE A 96 2.06 6.10 -6.82
N ILE A 97 2.76 5.02 -7.15
CA ILE A 97 4.06 5.10 -7.86
C ILE A 97 3.92 5.90 -9.16
N VAL A 98 2.81 5.69 -9.88
CA VAL A 98 2.54 6.39 -11.16
C VAL A 98 2.49 7.91 -10.99
N VAL A 99 2.08 8.39 -9.82
CA VAL A 99 2.01 9.82 -9.49
C VAL A 99 3.30 10.30 -8.83
N LEU A 100 3.89 9.50 -7.93
CA LEU A 100 5.04 9.91 -7.13
C LEU A 100 6.35 9.87 -7.93
N ALA A 101 6.53 8.90 -8.83
CA ALA A 101 7.76 8.79 -9.61
C ALA A 101 8.02 10.01 -10.51
N PRO A 102 7.06 10.57 -11.26
CA PRO A 102 7.25 11.81 -11.99
C PRO A 102 7.56 13.02 -11.09
N ILE A 103 6.92 13.11 -9.92
CA ILE A 103 7.20 14.19 -8.96
C ILE A 103 8.63 14.11 -8.46
N TYR A 104 9.07 12.89 -8.09
CA TYR A 104 10.44 12.68 -7.64
C TYR A 104 11.46 12.96 -8.75
N ALA A 105 11.19 12.53 -9.97
CA ALA A 105 12.08 12.76 -11.12
C ALA A 105 12.28 14.25 -11.45
N ARG A 106 11.22 15.06 -11.26
CA ARG A 106 11.27 16.51 -11.58
C ARG A 106 11.75 17.38 -10.42
N PHE A 107 11.35 17.06 -9.21
CA PHE A 107 11.53 17.93 -8.03
C PHE A 107 12.34 17.29 -6.91
N GLY A 108 12.78 16.04 -7.09
CA GLY A 108 13.52 15.29 -6.09
C GLY A 108 12.75 15.03 -4.81
N LEU A 109 13.49 14.69 -3.75
CA LEU A 109 12.91 14.40 -2.44
C LEU A 109 12.15 15.58 -1.84
N ALA A 110 12.66 16.81 -2.01
CA ALA A 110 12.00 18.01 -1.49
C ALA A 110 10.60 18.20 -2.10
N GLY A 111 10.46 18.01 -3.41
CA GLY A 111 9.17 18.06 -4.09
C GLY A 111 8.21 16.99 -3.61
N LEU A 112 8.71 15.78 -3.36
CA LEU A 112 7.91 14.68 -2.83
C LEU A 112 7.38 14.99 -1.42
N LEU A 113 8.23 15.54 -0.54
CA LEU A 113 7.84 15.92 0.82
C LEU A 113 6.80 17.05 0.83
N VAL A 114 7.00 18.08 0.01
CA VAL A 114 6.03 19.18 -0.12
C VAL A 114 4.69 18.67 -0.66
N SER A 115 4.71 17.85 -1.70
CA SER A 115 3.49 17.24 -2.25
C SER A 115 2.76 16.39 -1.21
N GLY A 116 3.49 15.60 -0.42
CA GLY A 116 2.95 14.81 0.67
C GLY A 116 2.32 15.66 1.76
N LEU A 117 2.99 16.76 2.15
CA LEU A 117 2.46 17.70 3.13
C LEU A 117 1.17 18.38 2.65
N LEU A 118 1.15 18.83 1.40
CA LEU A 118 -0.06 19.44 0.80
C LEU A 118 -1.20 18.42 0.74
N ALA A 119 -0.93 17.18 0.31
CA ALA A 119 -1.91 16.12 0.29
C ALA A 119 -2.46 15.83 1.71
N GLY A 120 -1.59 15.79 2.72
CA GLY A 120 -1.98 15.64 4.11
C GLY A 120 -2.90 16.76 4.61
N LEU A 121 -2.59 18.03 4.29
CA LEU A 121 -3.43 19.18 4.63
C LEU A 121 -4.80 19.09 3.96
N ILE A 122 -4.85 18.72 2.68
CA ILE A 122 -6.10 18.52 1.95
C ILE A 122 -6.93 17.42 2.61
N LEU A 123 -6.32 16.29 2.95
CA LEU A 123 -7.01 15.17 3.62
C LEU A 123 -7.53 15.56 4.99
N ILE A 124 -6.80 16.36 5.77
CA ILE A 124 -7.28 16.90 7.05
C ILE A 124 -8.50 17.79 6.82
N ALA A 125 -8.43 18.72 5.86
CA ALA A 125 -9.56 19.58 5.53
C ALA A 125 -10.79 18.77 5.09
N MET A 126 -10.61 17.76 4.22
CA MET A 126 -11.67 16.85 3.82
C MET A 126 -12.26 16.08 5.01
N GLY A 127 -11.42 15.65 5.94
CA GLY A 127 -11.85 14.98 7.18
C GLY A 127 -12.71 15.90 8.07
N LEU A 128 -12.26 17.14 8.27
CA LEU A 128 -12.99 18.15 9.05
C LEU A 128 -14.34 18.51 8.40
N LEU A 129 -14.39 18.64 7.10
CA LEU A 129 -15.61 18.88 6.32
C LEU A 129 -16.48 17.63 6.17
N ARG A 130 -16.04 16.48 6.70
CA ARG A 130 -16.74 15.18 6.63
C ARG A 130 -17.04 14.73 5.19
N LEU A 131 -16.17 15.09 4.26
CA LEU A 131 -16.31 14.72 2.84
C LEU A 131 -16.18 13.22 2.60
N GLY A 132 -15.63 12.45 3.54
CA GLY A 132 -15.59 10.99 3.46
C GLY A 132 -16.95 10.32 3.28
N LYS A 133 -18.05 10.99 3.67
CA LYS A 133 -19.40 10.49 3.40
C LYS A 133 -19.77 10.44 1.92
N PHE A 134 -19.12 11.27 1.10
CA PHE A 134 -19.39 11.27 -0.34
C PHE A 134 -18.93 9.98 -1.04
N ILE A 135 -18.10 9.16 -0.40
CA ILE A 135 -17.71 7.85 -0.96
C ILE A 135 -18.91 6.92 -1.12
N GLU A 136 -19.97 7.11 -0.32
CA GLU A 136 -21.21 6.34 -0.42
C GLU A 136 -21.94 6.60 -1.75
N PHE A 137 -21.70 7.74 -2.37
CA PHE A 137 -22.27 8.11 -3.68
C PHE A 137 -21.44 7.64 -4.87
N VAL A 138 -20.26 7.06 -4.62
CA VAL A 138 -19.39 6.55 -5.70
C VAL A 138 -19.95 5.21 -6.20
N PRO A 139 -20.41 5.14 -7.47
CA PRO A 139 -20.96 3.90 -7.99
C PRO A 139 -19.93 2.76 -8.01
N PRO A 140 -20.34 1.52 -7.71
CA PRO A 140 -19.44 0.36 -7.73
C PRO A 140 -18.62 0.19 -9.02
N PRO A 141 -19.11 0.50 -10.22
CA PRO A 141 -18.31 0.43 -11.45
C PRO A 141 -17.09 1.35 -11.44
N VAL A 142 -17.18 2.51 -10.78
CA VAL A 142 -16.04 3.47 -10.68
C VAL A 142 -14.92 2.87 -9.84
N THR A 143 -15.23 2.30 -8.69
CA THR A 143 -14.24 1.65 -7.82
C THR A 143 -13.64 0.41 -8.47
N THR A 144 -14.45 -0.37 -9.17
CA THR A 144 -13.98 -1.55 -9.92
C THR A 144 -13.06 -1.13 -11.08
N GLY A 145 -13.46 -0.11 -11.85
CA GLY A 145 -12.65 0.43 -12.94
C GLY A 145 -11.32 1.01 -12.45
N PHE A 146 -11.34 1.75 -11.33
CA PHE A 146 -10.13 2.27 -10.71
C PHE A 146 -9.18 1.14 -10.28
N THR A 147 -9.70 0.12 -9.61
CA THR A 147 -8.90 -1.04 -9.16
C THR A 147 -8.34 -1.81 -10.35
N ALA A 148 -9.13 -2.05 -11.39
CA ALA A 148 -8.67 -2.72 -12.61
C ALA A 148 -7.59 -1.90 -13.33
N GLY A 149 -7.73 -0.58 -13.40
CA GLY A 149 -6.72 0.31 -13.96
C GLY A 149 -5.39 0.23 -13.21
N ILE A 150 -5.44 0.28 -11.88
CA ILE A 150 -4.25 0.13 -11.02
C ILE A 150 -3.60 -1.24 -11.27
N ALA A 151 -4.38 -2.32 -11.27
CA ALA A 151 -3.88 -3.67 -11.49
C ALA A 151 -3.17 -3.80 -12.84
N THR A 152 -3.72 -3.20 -13.90
CA THR A 152 -3.13 -3.19 -15.24
C THR A 152 -1.78 -2.46 -15.23
N VAL A 153 -1.70 -1.29 -14.59
CA VAL A 153 -0.44 -0.53 -14.49
C VAL A 153 0.61 -1.32 -13.71
N ILE A 154 0.23 -1.89 -12.56
CA ILE A 154 1.15 -2.69 -11.74
C ILE A 154 1.65 -3.90 -12.53
N ALA A 155 0.74 -4.66 -13.18
CA ALA A 155 1.11 -5.81 -13.98
C ALA A 155 2.12 -5.43 -15.09
N THR A 156 1.89 -4.30 -15.76
CA THR A 156 2.81 -3.80 -16.79
C THR A 156 4.19 -3.47 -16.22
N LEU A 157 4.25 -2.82 -15.05
CA LEU A 157 5.53 -2.50 -14.41
C LEU A 157 6.27 -3.76 -13.97
N GLN A 158 5.57 -4.75 -13.42
CA GLN A 158 6.15 -6.01 -13.00
C GLN A 158 6.65 -6.87 -14.19
N LEU A 159 6.06 -6.69 -15.36
CA LEU A 159 6.50 -7.40 -16.56
C LEU A 159 7.94 -7.04 -16.94
N LYS A 160 8.33 -5.77 -16.76
CA LYS A 160 9.71 -5.32 -16.96
C LYS A 160 10.68 -6.08 -16.05
N ASP A 161 10.35 -6.17 -14.77
CA ASP A 161 11.22 -6.79 -13.76
C ASP A 161 11.24 -8.32 -13.93
N LEU A 162 10.09 -8.93 -14.25
CA LEU A 162 9.97 -10.37 -14.52
C LEU A 162 10.82 -10.80 -15.73
N LEU A 163 10.85 -9.98 -16.78
CA LEU A 163 11.59 -10.25 -18.00
C LEU A 163 13.03 -9.72 -17.98
N GLY A 164 13.41 -8.97 -16.95
CA GLY A 164 14.74 -8.35 -16.83
C GLY A 164 15.03 -7.34 -17.93
N LEU A 165 14.00 -6.57 -18.36
CA LEU A 165 14.17 -5.65 -19.48
C LEU A 165 15.00 -4.43 -19.08
N LYS A 166 16.06 -4.18 -19.84
CA LYS A 166 16.88 -2.98 -19.70
C LYS A 166 16.29 -1.85 -20.55
N VAL A 167 15.38 -1.10 -19.96
CA VAL A 167 14.70 0.03 -20.63
C VAL A 167 15.54 1.27 -20.48
N ALA A 168 15.86 1.92 -21.58
CA ALA A 168 16.56 3.20 -21.58
C ALA A 168 15.60 4.32 -21.18
N GLY A 169 15.96 5.08 -20.13
CA GLY A 169 15.14 6.17 -19.61
C GLY A 169 14.00 5.71 -18.68
N ASN A 170 13.20 6.67 -18.25
CA ASN A 170 12.01 6.42 -17.42
C ASN A 170 10.80 7.12 -18.05
N PRO A 171 10.12 6.49 -19.03
CA PRO A 171 8.99 7.08 -19.73
C PRO A 171 7.90 7.49 -18.74
N GLU A 172 7.41 8.71 -18.84
CA GLU A 172 6.38 9.23 -17.94
C GLU A 172 4.98 8.70 -18.28
N ARG A 173 4.69 8.54 -19.57
CA ARG A 173 3.37 8.11 -20.03
C ARG A 173 3.27 6.59 -20.14
N TYR A 174 2.10 6.05 -19.82
CA TYR A 174 1.86 4.61 -19.86
C TYR A 174 2.14 3.99 -21.25
N LEU A 175 1.68 4.63 -22.32
CA LEU A 175 1.90 4.14 -23.68
C LEU A 175 3.39 4.16 -24.08
N GLU A 176 4.11 5.19 -23.68
CA GLU A 176 5.55 5.29 -23.91
C GLU A 176 6.32 4.18 -23.17
N ARG A 177 5.84 3.76 -22.00
CA ARG A 177 6.40 2.60 -21.27
C ARG A 177 6.19 1.30 -22.04
N VAL A 178 4.97 1.08 -22.54
CA VAL A 178 4.64 -0.13 -23.30
C VAL A 178 5.50 -0.22 -24.57
N THR A 179 5.66 0.90 -25.30
CA THR A 179 6.54 0.93 -26.49
C THR A 179 8.00 0.71 -26.13
N ALA A 180 8.50 1.35 -25.05
CA ALA A 180 9.85 1.15 -24.58
C ALA A 180 10.14 -0.31 -24.13
N PHE A 181 9.15 -1.01 -23.58
CA PHE A 181 9.28 -2.44 -23.25
C PHE A 181 9.34 -3.31 -24.52
N TRP A 182 8.56 -2.94 -25.54
CA TRP A 182 8.61 -3.62 -26.83
C TRP A 182 9.96 -3.45 -27.51
N ASP A 183 10.51 -2.25 -27.48
CA ASP A 183 11.82 -1.95 -28.05
C ASP A 183 12.95 -2.67 -27.28
N ALA A 184 12.80 -2.79 -25.95
CA ALA A 184 13.75 -3.47 -25.09
C ALA A 184 13.64 -5.02 -25.10
N ARG A 185 12.73 -5.61 -25.90
CA ARG A 185 12.50 -7.08 -25.92
C ARG A 185 13.75 -7.92 -26.19
N GLY A 186 14.73 -7.36 -26.87
CA GLY A 186 16.01 -8.03 -27.15
C GLY A 186 16.94 -8.11 -25.92
N THR A 187 16.60 -7.47 -24.80
CA THR A 187 17.41 -7.45 -23.57
C THR A 187 16.91 -8.41 -22.50
N VAL A 188 15.93 -9.29 -22.83
CA VAL A 188 15.35 -10.26 -21.89
C VAL A 188 16.46 -11.09 -21.23
N SER A 189 16.43 -11.15 -19.91
CA SER A 189 17.38 -11.91 -19.10
C SER A 189 16.79 -13.29 -18.74
N PRO A 190 17.36 -14.39 -19.26
CA PRO A 190 16.86 -15.73 -18.94
C PRO A 190 16.87 -16.05 -17.45
N TRP A 191 17.88 -15.53 -16.74
CA TRP A 191 18.04 -15.76 -15.31
C TRP A 191 16.96 -15.08 -14.48
N GLU A 192 16.59 -13.85 -14.82
CA GLU A 192 15.52 -13.12 -14.15
C GLU A 192 14.17 -13.77 -14.40
N VAL A 193 13.90 -14.21 -15.63
CA VAL A 193 12.70 -15.00 -15.98
C VAL A 193 12.63 -16.29 -15.16
N LEU A 194 13.72 -17.03 -15.08
CA LEU A 194 13.77 -18.28 -14.33
C LEU A 194 13.51 -18.08 -12.84
N ILE A 195 14.14 -17.08 -12.23
CA ILE A 195 13.93 -16.73 -10.82
C ILE A 195 12.48 -16.26 -10.61
N GLY A 196 11.97 -15.39 -11.47
CA GLY A 196 10.60 -14.86 -11.37
C GLY A 196 9.55 -15.95 -11.50
N LEU A 197 9.66 -16.82 -12.50
CA LEU A 197 8.74 -17.96 -12.69
C LEU A 197 8.89 -18.99 -11.57
N GLY A 198 10.11 -19.26 -11.10
CA GLY A 198 10.37 -20.15 -9.97
C GLY A 198 9.70 -19.63 -8.69
N THR A 199 9.82 -18.34 -8.41
CA THR A 199 9.16 -17.69 -7.26
C THR A 199 7.65 -17.75 -7.39
N LEU A 200 7.08 -17.44 -8.56
CA LEU A 200 5.65 -17.54 -8.80
C LEU A 200 5.14 -18.97 -8.61
N THR A 201 5.86 -19.95 -9.13
CA THR A 201 5.50 -21.37 -8.98
C THR A 201 5.54 -21.80 -7.51
N ALA A 202 6.54 -21.36 -6.76
CA ALA A 202 6.64 -21.62 -5.33
C ALA A 202 5.48 -20.96 -4.57
N LEU A 203 5.17 -19.70 -4.83
CA LEU A 203 4.08 -18.98 -4.17
C LEU A 203 2.69 -19.60 -4.42
N VAL A 204 2.45 -20.10 -5.64
CA VAL A 204 1.17 -20.72 -6.00
C VAL A 204 1.12 -22.20 -5.58
N GLY A 205 2.27 -22.88 -5.62
CA GLY A 205 2.36 -24.33 -5.36
C GLY A 205 2.43 -24.69 -3.87
N LEU A 206 3.26 -23.98 -3.08
CA LEU A 206 3.42 -24.29 -1.65
C LEU A 206 2.10 -24.30 -0.86
N PRO A 207 1.19 -23.31 -1.01
CA PRO A 207 -0.08 -23.35 -0.27
C PRO A 207 -1.02 -24.50 -0.66
N ARG A 208 -0.78 -25.13 -1.82
CA ARG A 208 -1.58 -26.30 -2.26
C ARG A 208 -1.02 -27.61 -1.76
N LEU A 209 0.22 -27.62 -1.27
CA LEU A 209 0.91 -28.79 -0.73
C LEU A 209 0.83 -28.86 0.80
N ALA A 210 0.44 -27.77 1.47
CA ALA A 210 0.19 -27.67 2.92
C ALA A 210 -1.30 -27.80 3.25
#